data_4591202631e77e236aff7f6f4fa72cf9
#
_entry.id   4591202631e77e236aff7f6f4fa72cf9
#
_cell.length_a   1.000
_cell.length_b   1.000
_cell.length_c   1.000
_cell.angle_alpha   90.00
_cell.angle_beta   90.00
_cell.angle_gamma   90.00
#
_symmetry.space_group_name_H-M   'P 1'
#
loop_
_entity.id
_entity.type
_entity.pdbx_description
1 polymer ?
#
loop_
_entity_poly.entity_id
_entity_poly.type
_entity_poly.pdbx_seq_one_letter_code
_entity_poly.pdbx_strand_id
1 'polypeptide(L)'
;MKICLISFDFWHYDEHIVNKLKEKGVDAYHINIGAFTHKNFGARVKNAMSKVFVGKNLKHEKRQNFIIDSLKKIGKQDQILVINPESIEERVHEVIRSYTDRNIAYLYDSMSRNPAHHILHFFDSVFSFDDEDVKEHGFKKITNYNYLTLCPFEEQNPHLDLFYITSYDTQRLQKLNILINQIDDLNINFKTIVAGKKSWKNKITQIVDSKNVNIIKFRTKNIPQQSLPKLYKNTKVILDLQRENQMGLSFRIFEAMALEKKFITDNQTIKNYDFYNQENILILNDDLSNIEKSFFETDYQKLSDEIYYKYTLDNWVNTVFNLS
;
A
#
# COMPACT_ATOMS: atom_id res chain seq x y z
N MET A 1 -9.94 26.37 -2.80
CA MET A 1 -8.74 25.82 -2.14
C MET A 1 -7.96 25.00 -3.15
N LYS A 2 -6.61 25.18 -3.17
CA LYS A 2 -5.68 24.48 -4.06
C LYS A 2 -4.83 23.50 -3.24
N ILE A 3 -4.81 22.25 -3.61
CA ILE A 3 -4.01 21.21 -2.92
C ILE A 3 -3.15 20.48 -3.93
N CYS A 4 -1.86 20.29 -3.61
CA CYS A 4 -0.95 19.50 -4.42
C CYS A 4 -0.51 18.24 -3.65
N LEU A 5 -0.57 17.10 -4.31
CA LEU A 5 0.00 15.84 -3.84
C LEU A 5 1.32 15.58 -4.56
N ILE A 6 2.38 15.27 -3.82
CA ILE A 6 3.68 14.86 -4.36
C ILE A 6 3.96 13.44 -3.89
N SER A 7 4.05 12.47 -4.82
CA SER A 7 4.26 11.07 -4.45
C SER A 7 4.88 10.24 -5.57
N PHE A 8 5.35 9.04 -5.24
CA PHE A 8 5.82 8.06 -6.21
C PHE A 8 4.71 7.24 -6.86
N ASP A 9 3.59 7.14 -6.23
CA ASP A 9 2.37 6.43 -6.67
C ASP A 9 2.61 5.15 -7.50
N PHE A 10 3.43 4.23 -6.98
CA PHE A 10 3.80 3.00 -7.69
C PHE A 10 2.63 2.07 -8.00
N TRP A 11 1.56 2.16 -7.20
CA TRP A 11 0.43 1.25 -7.24
C TRP A 11 -0.89 1.95 -7.57
N HIS A 12 -0.83 3.25 -7.91
CA HIS A 12 -2.00 4.11 -8.22
C HIS A 12 -2.97 4.31 -7.03
N TYR A 13 -2.50 4.12 -5.79
CA TYR A 13 -3.30 4.41 -4.60
C TYR A 13 -3.43 5.92 -4.37
N ASP A 14 -2.35 6.66 -4.60
CA ASP A 14 -2.29 8.10 -4.31
C ASP A 14 -3.15 8.92 -5.28
N GLU A 15 -3.35 8.42 -6.51
CA GLU A 15 -4.26 9.04 -7.49
C GLU A 15 -5.70 9.12 -6.96
N HIS A 16 -6.11 8.14 -6.14
CA HIS A 16 -7.44 8.16 -5.51
C HIS A 16 -7.61 9.33 -4.55
N ILE A 17 -6.54 9.75 -3.82
CA ILE A 17 -6.56 10.94 -2.95
C ILE A 17 -6.92 12.18 -3.78
N VAL A 18 -6.22 12.35 -4.91
CA VAL A 18 -6.43 13.52 -5.80
C VAL A 18 -7.84 13.51 -6.39
N ASN A 19 -8.33 12.35 -6.80
CA ASN A 19 -9.68 12.21 -7.33
C ASN A 19 -10.73 12.53 -6.25
N LYS A 20 -10.56 12.04 -5.03
CA LYS A 20 -11.45 12.33 -3.90
C LYS A 20 -11.47 13.82 -3.55
N LEU A 21 -10.32 14.49 -3.58
CA LEU A 21 -10.25 15.94 -3.38
C LEU A 21 -11.03 16.70 -4.46
N LYS A 22 -10.90 16.29 -5.74
CA LYS A 22 -11.66 16.88 -6.86
C LYS A 22 -13.17 16.65 -6.71
N GLU A 23 -13.60 15.47 -6.30
CA GLU A 23 -15.00 15.17 -5.99
C GLU A 23 -15.56 16.09 -4.91
N LYS A 24 -14.72 16.53 -3.97
CA LYS A 24 -15.06 17.51 -2.93
C LYS A 24 -14.96 18.99 -3.39
N GLY A 25 -14.74 19.24 -4.67
CA GLY A 25 -14.64 20.59 -5.23
C GLY A 25 -13.31 21.30 -4.98
N VAL A 26 -12.26 20.55 -4.56
CA VAL A 26 -10.91 21.07 -4.37
C VAL A 26 -10.17 21.10 -5.71
N ASP A 27 -9.45 22.19 -6.01
CA ASP A 27 -8.53 22.28 -7.13
C ASP A 27 -7.25 21.49 -6.79
N ALA A 28 -7.26 20.19 -7.15
CA ALA A 28 -6.24 19.24 -6.72
C ALA A 28 -5.32 18.83 -7.87
N TYR A 29 -4.00 18.84 -7.60
CA TYR A 29 -2.93 18.49 -8.53
C TYR A 29 -2.13 17.29 -8.00
N HIS A 30 -1.61 16.45 -8.91
CA HIS A 30 -0.73 15.35 -8.58
C HIS A 30 0.62 15.48 -9.31
N ILE A 31 1.68 15.67 -8.56
CA ILE A 31 3.06 15.56 -9.04
C ILE A 31 3.52 14.11 -8.82
N ASN A 32 3.17 13.22 -9.77
CA ASN A 32 3.54 11.82 -9.71
C ASN A 32 4.99 11.62 -10.18
N ILE A 33 5.91 11.47 -9.23
CA ILE A 33 7.34 11.26 -9.50
C ILE A 33 7.59 9.85 -10.06
N GLY A 34 6.74 8.88 -9.75
CA GLY A 34 6.80 7.50 -10.24
C GLY A 34 6.53 7.37 -11.74
N ALA A 35 5.67 8.23 -12.27
CA ALA A 35 5.35 8.28 -13.71
C ALA A 35 6.53 8.73 -14.57
N PHE A 36 7.56 9.35 -13.95
CA PHE A 36 8.75 9.78 -14.66
C PHE A 36 9.58 8.60 -15.16
N THR A 37 9.54 8.36 -16.48
CA THR A 37 10.30 7.29 -17.15
C THR A 37 11.34 7.88 -18.10
N HIS A 38 12.40 7.11 -18.40
CA HIS A 38 13.34 7.52 -19.46
C HIS A 38 12.65 7.52 -20.83
N LYS A 39 12.79 8.63 -21.56
CA LYS A 39 12.16 8.81 -22.89
C LYS A 39 12.61 7.77 -23.92
N ASN A 40 13.85 7.23 -23.81
CA ASN A 40 14.39 6.25 -24.76
C ASN A 40 15.48 5.36 -24.13
N PHE A 41 15.92 4.34 -24.89
CA PHE A 41 16.97 3.40 -24.48
C PHE A 41 18.32 4.10 -24.20
N GLY A 42 18.72 5.07 -25.03
CA GLY A 42 19.95 5.84 -24.84
C GLY A 42 20.00 6.60 -23.51
N ALA A 43 18.86 7.16 -23.06
CA ALA A 43 18.77 7.79 -21.75
C ALA A 43 18.94 6.79 -20.59
N ARG A 44 18.50 5.53 -20.75
CA ARG A 44 18.73 4.46 -19.76
C ARG A 44 20.22 4.07 -19.67
N VAL A 45 20.88 3.91 -20.84
CA VAL A 45 22.31 3.60 -20.91
C VAL A 45 23.12 4.75 -20.32
N LYS A 46 22.85 6.00 -20.66
CA LYS A 46 23.52 7.18 -20.10
C LYS A 46 23.39 7.24 -18.57
N ASN A 47 22.21 6.94 -18.02
CA ASN A 47 22.02 6.89 -16.58
C ASN A 47 22.80 5.76 -15.91
N ALA A 48 22.87 4.57 -16.55
CA ALA A 48 23.66 3.45 -16.07
C ALA A 48 25.15 3.78 -16.05
N MET A 49 25.68 4.34 -17.14
CA MET A 49 27.08 4.78 -17.23
C MET A 49 27.41 5.87 -16.20
N SER A 50 26.53 6.88 -16.05
CA SER A 50 26.73 7.94 -15.06
C SER A 50 26.79 7.41 -13.63
N LYS A 51 25.99 6.41 -13.28
CA LYS A 51 26.05 5.75 -11.97
C LYS A 51 27.39 5.04 -11.72
N VAL A 52 27.90 4.35 -12.75
CA VAL A 52 29.14 3.56 -12.65
C VAL A 52 30.38 4.45 -12.64
N PHE A 53 30.43 5.46 -13.50
CA PHE A 53 31.66 6.26 -13.72
C PHE A 53 31.70 7.58 -12.92
N VAL A 54 30.56 8.15 -12.57
CA VAL A 54 30.47 9.48 -11.92
C VAL A 54 29.75 9.43 -10.58
N GLY A 55 29.17 8.28 -10.18
CA GLY A 55 28.38 8.14 -8.97
C GLY A 55 27.03 8.89 -8.98
N LYS A 56 26.69 9.56 -10.11
CA LYS A 56 25.47 10.36 -10.22
C LYS A 56 24.28 9.56 -10.71
N ASN A 57 23.18 9.59 -9.97
CA ASN A 57 21.90 9.03 -10.40
C ASN A 57 21.09 10.07 -11.19
N LEU A 58 21.36 10.19 -12.47
CA LEU A 58 20.68 11.15 -13.35
C LEU A 58 19.14 11.01 -13.35
N LYS A 59 18.64 9.80 -13.07
CA LYS A 59 17.19 9.60 -12.97
C LYS A 59 16.64 10.23 -11.69
N HIS A 60 17.37 10.11 -10.59
CA HIS A 60 17.01 10.73 -9.33
C HIS A 60 17.01 12.26 -9.47
N GLU A 61 18.11 12.85 -9.94
CA GLU A 61 18.23 14.29 -10.17
C GLU A 61 17.10 14.85 -11.07
N LYS A 62 16.78 14.15 -12.16
CA LYS A 62 15.67 14.55 -13.02
C LYS A 62 14.31 14.50 -12.35
N ARG A 63 14.08 13.56 -11.44
CA ARG A 63 12.86 13.49 -10.62
C ARG A 63 12.77 14.66 -9.66
N GLN A 64 13.88 15.02 -9.00
CA GLN A 64 13.95 16.16 -8.10
C GLN A 64 13.63 17.46 -8.87
N ASN A 65 14.25 17.67 -10.03
CA ASN A 65 13.98 18.84 -10.87
C ASN A 65 12.54 18.84 -11.41
N PHE A 66 11.97 17.67 -11.72
CA PHE A 66 10.57 17.59 -12.15
C PHE A 66 9.59 18.09 -11.10
N ILE A 67 9.84 17.89 -9.81
CA ILE A 67 9.02 18.47 -8.73
C ILE A 67 9.09 19.99 -8.81
N ILE A 68 10.29 20.55 -8.85
CA ILE A 68 10.51 22.02 -8.90
C ILE A 68 9.82 22.63 -10.11
N ASP A 69 10.03 22.06 -11.30
CA ASP A 69 9.45 22.56 -12.54
C ASP A 69 7.92 22.46 -12.57
N SER A 70 7.38 21.42 -11.92
CA SER A 70 5.93 21.26 -11.80
C SER A 70 5.33 22.31 -10.86
N LEU A 71 5.96 22.55 -9.71
CA LEU A 71 5.53 23.60 -8.77
C LEU A 71 5.56 24.99 -9.40
N LYS A 72 6.60 25.32 -10.18
CA LYS A 72 6.68 26.57 -10.94
C LYS A 72 5.48 26.76 -11.88
N LYS A 73 4.99 25.67 -12.48
CA LYS A 73 3.86 25.72 -13.44
C LYS A 73 2.51 25.90 -12.74
N ILE A 74 2.29 25.20 -11.63
CA ILE A 74 1.00 25.25 -10.93
C ILE A 74 0.90 26.42 -9.94
N GLY A 75 2.03 27.02 -9.57
CA GLY A 75 2.11 28.15 -8.63
C GLY A 75 1.84 27.74 -7.18
N LYS A 76 1.58 28.75 -6.32
CA LYS A 76 1.30 28.56 -4.91
C LYS A 76 0.05 27.70 -4.68
N GLN A 77 0.15 26.85 -3.65
CA GLN A 77 -0.90 25.93 -3.18
C GLN A 77 -1.25 26.28 -1.73
N ASP A 78 -2.51 26.14 -1.35
CA ASP A 78 -2.92 26.32 0.05
C ASP A 78 -2.32 25.21 0.92
N GLN A 79 -2.25 23.98 0.39
CA GLN A 79 -1.65 22.84 1.07
C GLN A 79 -0.87 21.96 0.10
N ILE A 80 0.25 21.40 0.55
CA ILE A 80 1.00 20.36 -0.16
C ILE A 80 1.13 19.15 0.75
N LEU A 81 0.75 17.97 0.24
CA LEU A 81 1.01 16.69 0.87
C LEU A 81 2.15 15.98 0.16
N VAL A 82 3.17 15.60 0.90
CA VAL A 82 4.29 14.78 0.42
C VAL A 82 4.19 13.39 1.01
N ILE A 83 4.06 12.38 0.17
CA ILE A 83 4.07 10.97 0.58
C ILE A 83 5.49 10.42 0.40
N ASN A 84 6.00 9.72 1.41
CA ASN A 84 7.37 9.22 1.48
C ASN A 84 8.41 10.33 1.24
N PRO A 85 8.42 11.36 2.11
CA PRO A 85 9.26 12.55 1.94
C PRO A 85 10.76 12.25 1.92
N GLU A 86 11.21 11.15 2.56
CA GLU A 86 12.61 10.71 2.62
C GLU A 86 13.23 10.43 1.24
N SER A 87 12.39 10.26 0.22
CA SER A 87 12.83 10.06 -1.17
C SER A 87 13.18 11.35 -1.91
N ILE A 88 12.91 12.49 -1.30
CA ILE A 88 13.08 13.84 -1.84
C ILE A 88 14.28 14.52 -1.17
N GLU A 89 15.13 15.19 -1.97
CA GLU A 89 16.30 15.90 -1.47
C GLU A 89 15.90 17.14 -0.65
N GLU A 90 16.69 17.46 0.37
CA GLU A 90 16.46 18.60 1.27
C GLU A 90 16.28 19.92 0.50
N ARG A 91 17.13 20.22 -0.48
CA ARG A 91 17.00 21.41 -1.34
C ARG A 91 15.65 21.50 -2.07
N VAL A 92 14.98 20.36 -2.32
CA VAL A 92 13.67 20.33 -2.98
C VAL A 92 12.57 20.56 -1.95
N HIS A 93 12.73 20.08 -0.71
CA HIS A 93 11.84 20.41 0.40
C HIS A 93 11.82 21.92 0.71
N GLU A 94 12.97 22.60 0.64
CA GLU A 94 13.04 24.07 0.75
C GLU A 94 12.16 24.74 -0.32
N VAL A 95 12.26 24.26 -1.56
CA VAL A 95 11.42 24.78 -2.65
C VAL A 95 9.95 24.47 -2.39
N ILE A 96 9.59 23.22 -2.03
CA ILE A 96 8.21 22.82 -1.73
C ILE A 96 7.62 23.76 -0.67
N ARG A 97 8.37 24.03 0.41
CA ARG A 97 7.95 24.92 1.50
C ARG A 97 7.65 26.33 1.02
N SER A 98 8.37 26.83 0.03
CA SER A 98 8.12 28.18 -0.54
C SER A 98 6.84 28.26 -1.39
N TYR A 99 6.26 27.12 -1.79
CA TYR A 99 5.05 27.04 -2.62
C TYR A 99 3.78 26.74 -1.82
N THR A 100 3.83 26.63 -0.51
CA THR A 100 2.64 26.35 0.30
C THR A 100 2.64 27.03 1.64
N ASP A 101 1.46 27.33 2.14
CA ASP A 101 1.26 27.83 3.50
C ASP A 101 1.19 26.68 4.53
N ARG A 102 0.80 25.46 4.07
CA ARG A 102 0.75 24.25 4.91
C ARG A 102 1.38 23.07 4.18
N ASN A 103 2.54 22.61 4.68
CA ASN A 103 3.26 21.44 4.18
C ASN A 103 3.02 20.23 5.07
N ILE A 104 2.56 19.13 4.50
CA ILE A 104 2.12 17.92 5.20
C ILE A 104 2.97 16.75 4.72
N ALA A 105 3.42 15.89 5.64
CA ALA A 105 4.03 14.60 5.31
C ALA A 105 3.11 13.44 5.68
N TYR A 106 3.10 12.39 4.86
CA TYR A 106 2.55 11.09 5.20
C TYR A 106 3.59 10.00 4.96
N LEU A 107 3.89 9.23 6.00
CA LEU A 107 4.88 8.17 5.97
C LEU A 107 4.18 6.84 5.66
N TYR A 108 4.47 6.23 4.49
CA TYR A 108 3.98 4.88 4.17
C TYR A 108 4.84 3.76 4.79
N ASP A 109 6.02 4.10 5.26
CA ASP A 109 6.93 3.21 6.00
C ASP A 109 7.31 3.87 7.33
N SER A 110 7.68 3.07 8.35
CA SER A 110 8.11 3.60 9.64
C SER A 110 9.46 4.33 9.55
N MET A 111 9.70 5.22 10.49
CA MET A 111 10.98 5.93 10.64
C MET A 111 12.16 4.99 10.87
N SER A 112 11.92 3.83 11.51
CA SER A 112 12.94 2.80 11.70
C SER A 112 13.41 2.18 10.38
N ARG A 113 12.53 2.12 9.38
CA ARG A 113 12.82 1.58 8.05
C ARG A 113 13.34 2.63 7.09
N ASN A 114 12.71 3.79 7.06
CA ASN A 114 13.02 4.90 6.19
C ASN A 114 13.19 6.20 7.02
N PRO A 115 14.39 6.42 7.62
CA PRO A 115 14.63 7.58 8.47
C PRO A 115 14.44 8.91 7.72
N ALA A 116 13.63 9.80 8.27
CA ALA A 116 13.31 11.12 7.71
C ALA A 116 13.63 12.29 8.65
N HIS A 117 14.34 12.06 9.75
CA HIS A 117 14.60 13.08 10.79
C HIS A 117 15.15 14.41 10.25
N HIS A 118 16.04 14.33 9.26
CA HIS A 118 16.70 15.50 8.67
C HIS A 118 15.75 16.45 7.92
N ILE A 119 14.57 15.99 7.53
CA ILE A 119 13.59 16.76 6.74
C ILE A 119 12.30 17.10 7.50
N LEU A 120 12.10 16.58 8.72
CA LEU A 120 10.84 16.79 9.46
C LEU A 120 10.54 18.27 9.70
N HIS A 121 11.56 19.10 9.86
CA HIS A 121 11.42 20.54 10.11
C HIS A 121 10.77 21.32 8.95
N PHE A 122 10.64 20.71 7.75
CA PHE A 122 9.94 21.34 6.63
C PHE A 122 8.42 21.19 6.72
N PHE A 123 7.90 20.34 7.63
CA PHE A 123 6.48 19.99 7.67
C PHE A 123 5.75 20.61 8.86
N ASP A 124 4.56 21.14 8.62
CA ASP A 124 3.65 21.65 9.66
C ASP A 124 2.88 20.52 10.34
N SER A 125 2.74 19.39 9.66
CA SER A 125 2.10 18.18 10.20
C SER A 125 2.72 16.95 9.56
N VAL A 126 3.02 15.94 10.38
CA VAL A 126 3.48 14.64 9.94
C VAL A 126 2.47 13.60 10.38
N PHE A 127 2.06 12.74 9.46
CA PHE A 127 1.18 11.61 9.71
C PHE A 127 1.94 10.30 9.55
N SER A 128 1.74 9.38 10.47
CA SER A 128 2.26 8.02 10.41
C SER A 128 1.19 7.02 10.84
N PHE A 129 1.27 5.81 10.31
CA PHE A 129 0.47 4.68 10.78
C PHE A 129 1.14 3.95 11.94
N ASP A 130 2.44 4.16 12.15
CA ASP A 130 3.26 3.45 13.12
C ASP A 130 3.08 4.04 14.51
N ASP A 131 2.71 3.21 15.49
CA ASP A 131 2.46 3.65 16.87
C ASP A 131 3.73 4.10 17.58
N GLU A 132 4.88 3.51 17.26
CA GLU A 132 6.17 3.90 17.84
C GLU A 132 6.58 5.28 17.33
N ASP A 133 6.50 5.51 16.02
CA ASP A 133 6.75 6.81 15.42
C ASP A 133 5.84 7.91 15.99
N VAL A 134 4.54 7.61 16.14
CA VAL A 134 3.57 8.54 16.71
C VAL A 134 3.94 8.91 18.13
N LYS A 135 4.32 7.93 18.95
CA LYS A 135 4.69 8.13 20.36
C LYS A 135 6.03 8.86 20.51
N GLU A 136 7.03 8.48 19.72
CA GLU A 136 8.39 9.02 19.84
C GLU A 136 8.51 10.43 19.27
N HIS A 137 7.86 10.71 18.15
CA HIS A 137 8.01 11.97 17.42
C HIS A 137 6.80 12.89 17.52
N GLY A 138 5.73 12.48 18.19
CA GLY A 138 4.50 13.26 18.32
C GLY A 138 3.73 13.41 16.99
N PHE A 139 3.89 12.45 16.06
CA PHE A 139 3.18 12.47 14.80
C PHE A 139 1.68 12.23 15.00
N LYS A 140 0.89 12.64 14.01
CA LYS A 140 -0.54 12.35 13.99
C LYS A 140 -0.76 10.93 13.46
N LYS A 141 -1.50 10.13 14.22
CA LYS A 141 -1.81 8.76 13.76
C LYS A 141 -2.87 8.77 12.68
N ILE A 142 -2.58 8.11 11.56
CA ILE A 142 -3.55 7.79 10.51
C ILE A 142 -3.12 6.49 9.81
N THR A 143 -4.10 5.65 9.44
CA THR A 143 -3.84 4.41 8.70
C THR A 143 -3.82 4.66 7.20
N ASN A 144 -3.53 3.63 6.40
CA ASN A 144 -3.99 3.58 5.03
C ASN A 144 -5.51 3.63 4.98
N TYR A 145 -6.08 3.74 3.82
CA TYR A 145 -7.51 4.03 3.62
C TYR A 145 -8.16 3.07 2.64
N ASN A 146 -9.48 2.92 2.80
CA ASN A 146 -10.31 2.28 1.82
C ASN A 146 -10.68 3.28 0.72
N TYR A 147 -10.17 3.06 -0.49
CA TYR A 147 -10.46 3.86 -1.68
C TYR A 147 -11.63 3.32 -2.50
N LEU A 148 -12.11 2.11 -2.18
CA LEU A 148 -13.26 1.52 -2.84
C LEU A 148 -14.55 2.01 -2.21
N THR A 149 -15.59 2.14 -3.02
CA THR A 149 -16.93 2.27 -2.49
C THR A 149 -17.35 0.94 -1.87
N LEU A 150 -18.13 0.97 -0.78
CA LEU A 150 -18.71 -0.23 -0.19
C LEU A 150 -19.44 -1.00 -1.28
N CYS A 151 -18.98 -2.20 -1.53
CA CYS A 151 -19.49 -3.04 -2.61
C CYS A 151 -19.54 -4.49 -2.12
N PRO A 152 -20.52 -4.81 -1.22
CA PRO A 152 -20.68 -6.14 -0.71
C PRO A 152 -20.84 -7.14 -1.85
N PHE A 153 -20.41 -8.34 -1.61
CA PHE A 153 -20.41 -9.37 -2.63
C PHE A 153 -21.75 -10.10 -2.61
N GLU A 154 -22.47 -10.01 -3.74
CA GLU A 154 -23.77 -10.65 -3.91
C GLU A 154 -23.69 -12.03 -4.58
N GLU A 155 -22.54 -12.44 -5.10
CA GLU A 155 -22.37 -13.75 -5.72
C GLU A 155 -22.45 -14.89 -4.69
N GLN A 156 -23.43 -15.74 -4.86
CA GLN A 156 -23.79 -16.77 -3.88
C GLN A 156 -22.77 -17.93 -3.81
N ASN A 157 -21.84 -18.06 -4.75
CA ASN A 157 -20.85 -19.15 -4.80
C ASN A 157 -19.46 -18.66 -5.26
N PRO A 158 -18.64 -18.10 -4.38
CA PRO A 158 -17.26 -17.77 -4.72
C PRO A 158 -16.49 -19.07 -5.08
N HIS A 159 -15.75 -19.01 -6.18
CA HIS A 159 -15.02 -20.19 -6.70
C HIS A 159 -13.76 -20.53 -5.87
N LEU A 160 -13.29 -19.62 -5.04
CA LEU A 160 -12.11 -19.77 -4.20
C LEU A 160 -12.47 -19.60 -2.74
N ASP A 161 -11.90 -20.45 -1.89
CA ASP A 161 -12.02 -20.26 -0.45
C ASP A 161 -10.99 -19.23 0.04
N LEU A 162 -9.73 -19.31 -0.47
CA LEU A 162 -8.65 -18.42 -0.08
C LEU A 162 -7.93 -17.85 -1.30
N PHE A 163 -7.61 -16.56 -1.26
CA PHE A 163 -6.85 -15.88 -2.31
C PHE A 163 -5.75 -15.00 -1.74
N TYR A 164 -4.57 -15.06 -2.35
CA TYR A 164 -3.44 -14.21 -2.03
C TYR A 164 -2.83 -13.58 -3.27
N ILE A 165 -2.54 -12.28 -3.18
CA ILE A 165 -1.76 -11.56 -4.19
C ILE A 165 -0.62 -10.81 -3.53
N THR A 166 0.60 -10.99 -4.03
CA THR A 166 1.78 -10.35 -3.46
C THR A 166 2.84 -10.06 -4.53
N SER A 167 3.76 -9.15 -4.23
CA SER A 167 5.03 -9.06 -4.93
C SER A 167 5.99 -10.14 -4.41
N TYR A 168 6.94 -10.54 -5.25
CA TYR A 168 7.99 -11.48 -4.83
C TYR A 168 8.70 -10.98 -3.56
N ASP A 169 8.73 -11.83 -2.57
CA ASP A 169 9.44 -11.67 -1.31
C ASP A 169 9.77 -13.06 -0.76
N THR A 170 11.02 -13.31 -0.40
CA THR A 170 11.49 -14.64 -0.01
C THR A 170 10.81 -15.14 1.25
N GLN A 171 10.69 -14.31 2.27
CA GLN A 171 10.10 -14.70 3.56
C GLN A 171 8.59 -14.95 3.44
N ARG A 172 7.87 -14.10 2.69
CA ARG A 172 6.46 -14.34 2.39
C ARG A 172 6.24 -15.64 1.65
N LEU A 173 7.13 -16.01 0.72
CA LEU A 173 7.04 -17.28 0.01
C LEU A 173 7.33 -18.48 0.91
N GLN A 174 8.25 -18.36 1.86
CA GLN A 174 8.49 -19.38 2.88
C GLN A 174 7.26 -19.58 3.78
N LYS A 175 6.71 -18.51 4.33
CA LYS A 175 5.46 -18.55 5.10
C LYS A 175 4.31 -19.14 4.28
N LEU A 176 4.18 -18.72 3.02
CA LEU A 176 3.17 -19.23 2.10
C LEU A 176 3.30 -20.73 1.88
N ASN A 177 4.51 -21.26 1.72
CA ASN A 177 4.75 -22.69 1.53
C ASN A 177 4.35 -23.49 2.78
N ILE A 178 4.68 -23.02 3.98
CA ILE A 178 4.25 -23.62 5.25
C ILE A 178 2.73 -23.64 5.32
N LEU A 179 2.09 -22.50 5.08
CA LEU A 179 0.64 -22.35 5.14
C LEU A 179 -0.07 -23.28 4.15
N ILE A 180 0.40 -23.40 2.89
CA ILE A 180 -0.17 -24.32 1.90
C ILE A 180 -0.11 -25.76 2.41
N ASN A 181 1.01 -26.18 3.00
CA ASN A 181 1.16 -27.53 3.52
C ASN A 181 0.18 -27.83 4.67
N GLN A 182 -0.11 -26.84 5.51
CA GLN A 182 -1.04 -27.00 6.65
C GLN A 182 -2.50 -27.04 6.21
N ILE A 183 -2.88 -26.29 5.19
CA ILE A 183 -4.27 -26.26 4.70
C ILE A 183 -4.58 -27.36 3.67
N ASP A 184 -3.59 -28.13 3.24
CA ASP A 184 -3.74 -29.21 2.24
C ASP A 184 -4.81 -30.21 2.67
N ASP A 185 -4.80 -30.64 3.94
CA ASP A 185 -5.77 -31.58 4.52
C ASP A 185 -7.17 -30.98 4.72
N LEU A 186 -7.31 -29.65 4.69
CA LEU A 186 -8.60 -28.97 4.91
C LEU A 186 -9.45 -28.92 3.62
N ASN A 187 -8.92 -29.36 2.50
CA ASN A 187 -9.58 -29.31 1.17
C ASN A 187 -10.07 -27.89 0.82
N ILE A 188 -9.21 -26.89 1.03
CA ILE A 188 -9.44 -25.47 0.75
C ILE A 188 -8.98 -25.15 -0.67
N ASN A 189 -9.89 -24.58 -1.48
CA ASN A 189 -9.53 -24.11 -2.83
C ASN A 189 -8.76 -22.79 -2.75
N PHE A 190 -7.43 -22.89 -2.74
CA PHE A 190 -6.51 -21.78 -2.58
C PHE A 190 -5.80 -21.40 -3.89
N LYS A 191 -5.66 -20.11 -4.12
CA LYS A 191 -4.91 -19.58 -5.26
C LYS A 191 -4.06 -18.38 -4.86
N THR A 192 -2.82 -18.38 -5.35
CA THR A 192 -1.89 -17.25 -5.12
C THR A 192 -1.40 -16.66 -6.43
N ILE A 193 -1.24 -15.34 -6.48
CA ILE A 193 -0.57 -14.62 -7.56
C ILE A 193 0.67 -13.93 -7.01
N VAL A 194 1.84 -14.26 -7.55
CA VAL A 194 3.10 -13.60 -7.21
C VAL A 194 3.59 -12.78 -8.40
N ALA A 195 3.72 -11.46 -8.21
CA ALA A 195 4.24 -10.53 -9.22
C ALA A 195 5.73 -10.27 -8.99
N GLY A 196 6.53 -10.26 -10.08
CA GLY A 196 7.94 -9.99 -9.95
C GLY A 196 8.72 -10.03 -11.26
N LYS A 197 10.03 -9.84 -11.20
CA LYS A 197 10.91 -9.90 -12.37
C LYS A 197 10.95 -11.32 -12.94
N LYS A 198 11.06 -11.45 -14.27
CA LYS A 198 11.13 -12.76 -14.96
C LYS A 198 12.21 -13.69 -14.37
N SER A 199 13.35 -13.13 -13.98
CA SER A 199 14.46 -13.88 -13.35
C SER A 199 14.10 -14.49 -11.98
N TRP A 200 13.01 -14.07 -11.33
CA TRP A 200 12.60 -14.60 -10.03
C TRP A 200 11.72 -15.84 -10.13
N LYS A 201 11.21 -16.17 -11.32
CA LYS A 201 10.37 -17.35 -11.50
C LYS A 201 11.07 -18.63 -11.01
N ASN A 202 12.34 -18.81 -11.36
CA ASN A 202 13.12 -20.00 -10.94
C ASN A 202 13.43 -19.98 -9.42
N LYS A 203 13.46 -18.83 -8.79
CA LYS A 203 13.65 -18.72 -7.34
C LYS A 203 12.44 -19.20 -6.55
N ILE A 204 11.24 -19.05 -7.10
CA ILE A 204 9.99 -19.52 -6.46
C ILE A 204 10.04 -21.04 -6.33
N THR A 205 10.48 -21.77 -7.36
CA THR A 205 10.58 -23.23 -7.36
C THR A 205 11.69 -23.77 -6.43
N GLN A 206 12.56 -22.92 -5.93
CA GLN A 206 13.57 -23.26 -4.92
C GLN A 206 13.05 -23.06 -3.48
N ILE A 207 12.03 -22.22 -3.31
CA ILE A 207 11.46 -21.86 -2.00
C ILE A 207 10.19 -22.67 -1.72
N VAL A 208 9.40 -22.92 -2.75
CA VAL A 208 8.09 -23.58 -2.65
C VAL A 208 8.22 -25.01 -3.10
N ASP A 209 7.64 -25.94 -2.34
CA ASP A 209 7.62 -27.36 -2.64
C ASP A 209 6.98 -27.62 -4.00
N SER A 210 7.49 -28.61 -4.72
CA SER A 210 7.03 -28.92 -6.10
C SER A 210 5.54 -29.20 -6.20
N LYS A 211 4.92 -29.81 -5.19
CA LYS A 211 3.47 -30.05 -5.10
C LYS A 211 2.67 -28.75 -5.00
N ASN A 212 3.23 -27.71 -4.43
CA ASN A 212 2.58 -26.43 -4.14
C ASN A 212 2.73 -25.40 -5.26
N VAL A 213 3.65 -25.63 -6.21
CA VAL A 213 3.94 -24.70 -7.31
C VAL A 213 2.70 -24.40 -8.17
N ASN A 214 1.80 -25.40 -8.33
CA ASN A 214 0.57 -25.23 -9.13
C ASN A 214 -0.44 -24.24 -8.53
N ILE A 215 -0.38 -24.00 -7.22
CA ILE A 215 -1.24 -23.03 -6.52
C ILE A 215 -0.74 -21.59 -6.82
N ILE A 216 0.53 -21.44 -7.20
CA ILE A 216 1.18 -20.14 -7.39
C ILE A 216 1.23 -19.76 -8.86
N LYS A 217 0.49 -18.73 -9.23
CA LYS A 217 0.56 -18.12 -10.56
C LYS A 217 1.58 -16.98 -10.56
N PHE A 218 2.73 -17.20 -11.22
CA PHE A 218 3.72 -16.13 -11.37
C PHE A 218 3.35 -15.17 -12.51
N ARG A 219 3.51 -13.85 -12.25
CA ARG A 219 3.34 -12.81 -13.27
C ARG A 219 4.55 -11.85 -13.29
N THR A 220 4.96 -11.46 -14.52
CA THR A 220 6.04 -10.48 -14.73
C THR A 220 5.55 -9.03 -14.73
N LYS A 221 4.25 -8.83 -14.84
CA LYS A 221 3.59 -7.52 -14.77
C LYS A 221 2.70 -7.47 -13.55
N ASN A 222 2.69 -6.32 -12.89
CA ASN A 222 1.74 -6.05 -11.81
C ASN A 222 0.31 -6.17 -12.35
N ILE A 223 -0.59 -6.62 -11.48
CA ILE A 223 -2.02 -6.59 -11.78
C ILE A 223 -2.46 -5.14 -11.60
N PRO A 224 -3.15 -4.56 -12.58
CA PRO A 224 -3.73 -3.23 -12.42
C PRO A 224 -4.67 -3.21 -11.21
N GLN A 225 -4.55 -2.19 -10.39
CA GLN A 225 -5.36 -2.03 -9.18
C GLN A 225 -6.87 -2.15 -9.46
N GLN A 226 -7.34 -1.57 -10.57
CA GLN A 226 -8.74 -1.65 -11.01
C GLN A 226 -9.25 -3.10 -11.24
N SER A 227 -8.34 -4.07 -11.39
CA SER A 227 -8.69 -5.48 -11.56
C SER A 227 -8.75 -6.25 -10.23
N LEU A 228 -8.24 -5.69 -9.13
CA LEU A 228 -8.20 -6.36 -7.82
C LEU A 228 -9.59 -6.67 -7.28
N PRO A 229 -10.58 -5.76 -7.32
CA PRO A 229 -11.93 -6.05 -6.82
C PRO A 229 -12.56 -7.27 -7.48
N LYS A 230 -12.35 -7.48 -8.78
CA LYS A 230 -12.87 -8.68 -9.49
C LYS A 230 -12.22 -9.97 -9.00
N LEU A 231 -10.94 -9.93 -8.65
CA LEU A 231 -10.24 -11.11 -8.12
C LEU A 231 -10.72 -11.43 -6.71
N TYR A 232 -10.88 -10.41 -5.87
CA TYR A 232 -11.34 -10.56 -4.50
C TYR A 232 -12.82 -10.96 -4.42
N LYS A 233 -13.66 -10.50 -5.34
CA LYS A 233 -15.08 -10.92 -5.40
C LYS A 233 -15.26 -12.42 -5.52
N ASN A 234 -14.38 -13.10 -6.22
CA ASN A 234 -14.44 -14.56 -6.43
C ASN A 234 -13.87 -15.39 -5.27
N THR A 235 -13.56 -14.79 -4.14
CA THR A 235 -13.02 -15.50 -2.97
C THR A 235 -13.83 -15.25 -1.71
N LYS A 236 -13.85 -16.20 -0.79
CA LYS A 236 -14.44 -16.02 0.55
C LYS A 236 -13.52 -15.23 1.46
N VAL A 237 -12.23 -15.57 1.45
CA VAL A 237 -11.23 -15.07 2.38
C VAL A 237 -10.00 -14.54 1.63
N ILE A 238 -9.49 -13.40 2.04
CA ILE A 238 -8.26 -12.80 1.52
C ILE A 238 -7.11 -13.04 2.50
N LEU A 239 -5.96 -13.49 1.99
CA LEU A 239 -4.74 -13.64 2.78
C LEU A 239 -3.88 -12.37 2.70
N ASP A 240 -3.36 -11.95 3.84
CA ASP A 240 -2.39 -10.85 3.95
C ASP A 240 -1.20 -11.26 4.82
N LEU A 241 -0.06 -11.57 4.20
CA LEU A 241 1.20 -11.82 4.89
C LEU A 241 2.05 -10.58 4.88
N GLN A 242 2.54 -10.18 6.03
CA GLN A 242 3.41 -9.00 6.17
C GLN A 242 4.81 -9.24 5.64
N ARG A 243 5.47 -8.16 5.26
CA ARG A 243 6.92 -8.13 5.14
C ARG A 243 7.54 -8.01 6.53
N GLU A 244 8.74 -8.54 6.66
CA GLU A 244 9.55 -8.29 7.85
C GLU A 244 9.70 -6.80 8.11
N ASN A 245 9.61 -6.42 9.38
CA ASN A 245 9.69 -5.02 9.84
C ASN A 245 8.63 -4.07 9.24
N GLN A 246 7.48 -4.59 8.82
CA GLN A 246 6.34 -3.78 8.39
C GLN A 246 5.25 -3.85 9.45
N MET A 247 5.00 -2.78 10.17
CA MET A 247 4.01 -2.74 11.26
C MET A 247 2.61 -2.32 10.78
N GLY A 248 2.53 -1.53 9.70
CA GLY A 248 1.26 -0.98 9.20
C GLY A 248 0.35 -1.99 8.50
N LEU A 249 -0.93 -1.62 8.42
CA LEU A 249 -1.94 -2.39 7.69
C LEU A 249 -1.79 -2.19 6.18
N SER A 250 -1.83 -3.28 5.43
CA SER A 250 -1.78 -3.22 3.96
C SER A 250 -3.11 -2.73 3.37
N PHE A 251 -3.08 -2.20 2.14
CA PHE A 251 -4.31 -1.82 1.42
C PHE A 251 -5.28 -3.00 1.22
N ARG A 252 -4.79 -4.24 1.17
CA ARG A 252 -5.65 -5.45 1.05
C ARG A 252 -6.67 -5.57 2.17
N ILE A 253 -6.32 -5.13 3.37
CA ILE A 253 -7.22 -5.15 4.53
C ILE A 253 -8.41 -4.20 4.29
N PHE A 254 -8.14 -3.01 3.79
CA PHE A 254 -9.17 -2.01 3.49
C PHE A 254 -9.99 -2.40 2.24
N GLU A 255 -9.37 -3.04 1.26
CA GLU A 255 -10.06 -3.61 0.11
C GLU A 255 -11.00 -4.77 0.52
N ALA A 256 -10.55 -5.65 1.44
CA ALA A 256 -11.38 -6.70 2.01
C ALA A 256 -12.58 -6.12 2.77
N MET A 257 -12.36 -5.07 3.57
CA MET A 257 -13.41 -4.35 4.29
C MET A 257 -14.46 -3.78 3.33
N ALA A 258 -14.06 -3.15 2.22
CA ALA A 258 -15.00 -2.62 1.22
C ALA A 258 -15.84 -3.68 0.52
N LEU A 259 -15.31 -4.87 0.38
CA LEU A 259 -15.94 -6.01 -0.28
C LEU A 259 -16.66 -6.95 0.70
N GLU A 260 -16.71 -6.59 1.98
CA GLU A 260 -17.24 -7.42 3.06
C GLU A 260 -16.66 -8.84 3.02
N LYS A 261 -15.32 -8.94 2.86
CA LYS A 261 -14.58 -10.21 2.85
C LYS A 261 -13.84 -10.43 4.16
N LYS A 262 -13.88 -11.68 4.61
CA LYS A 262 -13.03 -12.11 5.72
C LYS A 262 -11.58 -12.13 5.28
N PHE A 263 -10.66 -12.03 6.23
CA PHE A 263 -9.26 -12.14 5.90
C PHE A 263 -8.43 -12.85 6.98
N ILE A 264 -7.31 -13.38 6.54
CA ILE A 264 -6.31 -14.06 7.35
C ILE A 264 -5.02 -13.25 7.28
N THR A 265 -4.40 -12.96 8.40
CA THR A 265 -3.16 -12.18 8.44
C THR A 265 -2.20 -12.68 9.53
N ASP A 266 -0.90 -12.48 9.34
CA ASP A 266 0.12 -12.66 10.37
C ASP A 266 0.43 -11.37 11.15
N ASN A 267 -0.33 -10.29 10.89
CA ASN A 267 -0.17 -9.00 11.57
C ASN A 267 -0.88 -8.98 12.93
N GLN A 268 -0.13 -9.14 14.01
CA GLN A 268 -0.67 -9.11 15.36
C GLN A 268 -1.23 -7.75 15.79
N THR A 269 -0.74 -6.64 15.18
CA THR A 269 -1.17 -5.29 15.57
C THR A 269 -2.61 -4.98 15.19
N ILE A 270 -3.21 -5.79 14.31
CA ILE A 270 -4.61 -5.60 13.88
C ILE A 270 -5.61 -5.68 15.04
N LYS A 271 -5.25 -6.36 16.12
CA LYS A 271 -6.06 -6.43 17.36
C LYS A 271 -6.31 -5.05 18.00
N ASN A 272 -5.45 -4.09 17.70
CA ASN A 272 -5.52 -2.75 18.28
C ASN A 272 -6.52 -1.82 17.54
N TYR A 273 -7.13 -2.32 16.46
CA TYR A 273 -8.08 -1.54 15.65
C TYR A 273 -9.51 -1.87 16.03
N ASP A 274 -10.37 -0.86 16.03
CA ASP A 274 -11.79 -0.97 16.43
C ASP A 274 -12.65 -1.79 15.46
N PHE A 275 -12.19 -2.04 14.24
CA PHE A 275 -12.83 -2.96 13.30
C PHE A 275 -12.45 -4.43 13.51
N TYR A 276 -11.54 -4.73 14.47
CA TYR A 276 -11.13 -6.11 14.72
C TYR A 276 -12.30 -6.94 15.25
N ASN A 277 -12.57 -8.03 14.55
CA ASN A 277 -13.58 -9.03 14.93
C ASN A 277 -13.05 -10.42 14.55
N GLN A 278 -13.02 -11.35 15.49
CA GLN A 278 -12.51 -12.72 15.29
C GLN A 278 -13.32 -13.50 14.23
N GLU A 279 -14.60 -13.18 14.05
CA GLU A 279 -15.43 -13.79 13.01
C GLU A 279 -15.00 -13.38 11.61
N ASN A 280 -14.43 -12.18 11.45
CA ASN A 280 -13.98 -11.65 10.16
C ASN A 280 -12.48 -11.80 9.93
N ILE A 281 -11.68 -11.84 11.01
CA ILE A 281 -10.24 -11.68 10.96
C ILE A 281 -9.56 -12.80 11.75
N LEU A 282 -8.93 -13.73 11.02
CA LEU A 282 -8.09 -14.75 11.63
C LEU A 282 -6.65 -14.25 11.67
N ILE A 283 -6.09 -14.14 12.86
CA ILE A 283 -4.67 -13.84 13.04
C ILE A 283 -3.91 -15.14 13.17
N LEU A 284 -2.96 -15.33 12.27
CA LEU A 284 -2.09 -16.50 12.28
C LEU A 284 -1.18 -16.49 13.49
N ASN A 285 -1.02 -17.65 14.12
CA ASN A 285 0.01 -17.88 15.11
C ASN A 285 1.40 -18.01 14.46
N ASP A 286 2.45 -18.12 15.25
CA ASP A 286 3.84 -18.12 14.75
C ASP A 286 4.15 -19.32 13.85
N ASP A 287 3.54 -20.47 14.10
CA ASP A 287 3.70 -21.69 13.30
C ASP A 287 2.67 -21.80 12.15
N LEU A 288 1.78 -20.81 12.00
CA LEU A 288 0.73 -20.71 10.99
C LEU A 288 -0.33 -21.83 11.04
N SER A 289 -0.43 -22.60 12.14
CA SER A 289 -1.20 -23.85 12.23
C SER A 289 -2.68 -23.66 12.62
N ASN A 290 -3.10 -22.44 12.94
CA ASN A 290 -4.43 -22.17 13.51
C ASN A 290 -5.52 -21.88 12.49
N ILE A 291 -5.37 -22.35 11.25
CA ILE A 291 -6.42 -22.22 10.23
C ILE A 291 -7.35 -23.40 10.34
N GLU A 292 -8.64 -23.10 10.57
CA GLU A 292 -9.70 -24.10 10.63
C GLU A 292 -10.69 -23.92 9.47
N LYS A 293 -11.26 -25.03 9.00
CA LYS A 293 -12.24 -25.02 7.92
C LYS A 293 -13.48 -24.20 8.26
N SER A 294 -13.91 -24.22 9.52
CA SER A 294 -15.03 -23.47 10.07
C SER A 294 -14.94 -21.96 9.76
N PHE A 295 -13.71 -21.39 9.75
CA PHE A 295 -13.53 -19.99 9.41
C PHE A 295 -14.01 -19.64 7.99
N PHE A 296 -13.96 -20.57 7.05
CA PHE A 296 -14.41 -20.36 5.67
C PHE A 296 -15.92 -20.62 5.46
N GLU A 297 -16.58 -21.15 6.46
CA GLU A 297 -17.98 -21.58 6.40
C GLU A 297 -18.95 -20.57 7.02
N THR A 298 -18.43 -19.62 7.81
CA THR A 298 -19.23 -18.56 8.43
C THR A 298 -19.25 -17.28 7.60
N ASP A 299 -20.35 -16.55 7.69
CA ASP A 299 -20.56 -15.29 6.96
C ASP A 299 -19.77 -14.12 7.57
N TYR A 300 -19.52 -13.10 6.75
CA TYR A 300 -18.91 -11.86 7.19
C TYR A 300 -19.85 -11.10 8.11
N GLN A 301 -19.36 -10.63 9.25
CA GLN A 301 -20.09 -9.78 10.17
C GLN A 301 -19.89 -8.31 9.81
N LYS A 302 -20.98 -7.62 9.44
CA LYS A 302 -20.91 -6.23 9.04
C LYS A 302 -20.37 -5.33 10.13
N LEU A 303 -19.49 -4.41 9.73
CA LEU A 303 -19.08 -3.30 10.60
C LEU A 303 -20.20 -2.28 10.73
N SER A 304 -20.25 -1.55 11.83
CA SER A 304 -21.09 -0.36 11.92
C SER A 304 -20.66 0.70 10.92
N ASP A 305 -21.59 1.53 10.45
CA ASP A 305 -21.28 2.61 9.50
C ASP A 305 -20.25 3.58 10.05
N GLU A 306 -20.26 3.84 11.36
CA GLU A 306 -19.28 4.70 12.04
C GLU A 306 -17.86 4.13 11.94
N ILE A 307 -17.67 2.84 12.28
CA ILE A 307 -16.38 2.17 12.19
C ILE A 307 -15.93 2.11 10.73
N TYR A 308 -16.82 1.73 9.81
CA TYR A 308 -16.49 1.66 8.39
C TYR A 308 -16.03 3.02 7.86
N TYR A 309 -16.77 4.10 8.14
CA TYR A 309 -16.46 5.45 7.66
C TYR A 309 -15.07 5.92 8.11
N LYS A 310 -14.67 5.60 9.34
CA LYS A 310 -13.38 5.96 9.92
C LYS A 310 -12.18 5.56 9.03
N TYR A 311 -12.31 4.46 8.29
CA TYR A 311 -11.26 3.92 7.43
C TYR A 311 -11.45 4.22 5.93
N THR A 312 -12.43 5.02 5.57
CA THR A 312 -12.65 5.43 4.17
C THR A 312 -11.66 6.50 3.73
N LEU A 313 -11.42 6.57 2.42
CA LEU A 313 -10.66 7.65 1.81
C LEU A 313 -11.32 9.02 2.05
N ASP A 314 -12.64 9.06 2.14
CA ASP A 314 -13.39 10.30 2.43
C ASP A 314 -12.99 10.89 3.78
N ASN A 315 -13.05 10.08 4.83
CA ASN A 315 -12.60 10.48 6.18
C ASN A 315 -11.09 10.80 6.21
N TRP A 316 -10.29 10.01 5.48
CA TRP A 316 -8.85 10.21 5.42
C TRP A 316 -8.48 11.60 4.86
N VAL A 317 -9.07 12.00 3.72
CA VAL A 317 -8.80 13.32 3.14
C VAL A 317 -9.33 14.45 4.02
N ASN A 318 -10.49 14.27 4.68
CA ASN A 318 -11.02 15.24 5.64
C ASN A 318 -10.04 15.45 6.79
N THR A 319 -9.51 14.36 7.34
CA THR A 319 -8.56 14.40 8.48
C THR A 319 -7.23 15.03 8.10
N VAL A 320 -6.62 14.61 7.00
CA VAL A 320 -5.29 15.07 6.59
C VAL A 320 -5.30 16.53 6.19
N PHE A 321 -6.30 16.95 5.45
CA PHE A 321 -6.39 18.30 4.90
C PHE A 321 -7.26 19.25 5.72
N ASN A 322 -7.82 18.81 6.86
CA ASN A 322 -8.75 19.57 7.69
C ASN A 322 -9.93 20.09 6.85
N LEU A 323 -10.56 19.21 6.04
CA LEU A 323 -11.74 19.55 5.28
C LEU A 323 -12.98 19.38 6.18
N SER A 324 -13.88 20.33 6.11
CA SER A 324 -15.20 20.29 6.79
C SER A 324 -16.22 19.52 5.94
#